data_f9ecd24fb1d4ce7034aa90b4b6c926cb
#
_entry.id   f9ecd24fb1d4ce7034aa90b4b6c926cb
#
_cell.length_a   1.000
_cell.length_b   1.000
_cell.length_c   1.000
_cell.angle_alpha   90.00
_cell.angle_beta   90.00
_cell.angle_gamma   90.00
#
_symmetry.space_group_name_H-M   'P 1'
#
loop_
_entity.id
_entity.type
_entity.pdbx_description
1 polymer ?
#
loop_
_entity_poly.entity_id
_entity_poly.type
_entity_poly.pdbx_seq_one_letter_code
_entity_poly.pdbx_strand_id
1 'polypeptide(L)'
;NKYGVPLSLFNLSKNDNYGVLEVGMDKKGEIDYLSKIIKPDISVITNINYAHAKNFKNIKDIALAKSEIISNTKPNGFVILNADDNFFRLHQKIATKNNINTISFGIKNHKSDVKLISIIKIDNNFKINIKAKDFNKSFLISNNFQNNIYNILAALAVMSINIDITKLDKKVFFNFTTPQGRGDLSRIKINKKNINLIDESYNSNPLSLKSAILNYDKVKSKKFKKYLLLGDMLELGTHSKK
;
A
#
# COMPACT_ATOMS: atom_id res chain seq x y z
N ASN A 1 11.25 0.23 -11.75
CA ASN A 1 11.96 1.14 -12.67
C ASN A 1 12.19 0.48 -14.04
N LYS A 2 12.76 1.22 -15.01
CA LYS A 2 12.97 0.77 -16.39
C LYS A 2 13.86 -0.47 -16.57
N TYR A 3 14.62 -0.84 -15.57
CA TYR A 3 15.44 -2.05 -15.56
C TYR A 3 14.78 -3.17 -14.76
N GLY A 4 14.27 -2.85 -13.57
CA GLY A 4 13.70 -3.83 -12.66
C GLY A 4 12.44 -4.51 -13.20
N VAL A 5 11.54 -3.76 -13.84
CA VAL A 5 10.30 -4.33 -14.39
C VAL A 5 10.59 -5.35 -15.51
N PRO A 6 11.40 -5.05 -16.55
CA PRO A 6 11.76 -6.06 -17.54
C PRO A 6 12.45 -7.29 -16.94
N LEU A 7 13.40 -7.12 -16.01
CA LEU A 7 14.05 -8.25 -15.34
C LEU A 7 13.05 -9.11 -14.57
N SER A 8 12.09 -8.49 -13.86
CA SER A 8 11.04 -9.23 -13.16
C SER A 8 10.14 -10.00 -14.12
N LEU A 9 9.84 -9.43 -15.30
CA LEU A 9 9.07 -10.13 -16.33
C LEU A 9 9.81 -11.34 -16.91
N PHE A 10 11.14 -11.25 -17.10
CA PHE A 10 11.95 -12.38 -17.54
C PHE A 10 12.00 -13.54 -16.53
N ASN A 11 11.75 -13.25 -15.25
CA ASN A 11 11.70 -14.29 -14.21
C ASN A 11 10.36 -15.05 -14.18
N LEU A 12 9.34 -14.57 -14.90
CA LEU A 12 8.06 -15.28 -15.00
C LEU A 12 8.21 -16.51 -15.87
N SER A 13 7.69 -17.64 -15.38
CA SER A 13 7.67 -18.92 -16.06
C SER A 13 6.25 -19.32 -16.47
N LYS A 14 6.14 -20.35 -17.31
CA LYS A 14 4.84 -20.91 -17.72
C LYS A 14 4.05 -21.55 -16.55
N ASN A 15 4.72 -21.81 -15.43
CA ASN A 15 4.12 -22.41 -14.24
C ASN A 15 3.57 -21.34 -13.25
N ASP A 16 3.85 -20.07 -13.49
CA ASP A 16 3.35 -18.99 -12.65
C ASP A 16 1.91 -18.63 -13.02
N ASN A 17 1.01 -18.69 -12.05
CA ASN A 17 -0.40 -18.31 -12.24
C ASN A 17 -0.59 -16.81 -12.16
N TYR A 18 0.27 -16.11 -11.41
CA TYR A 18 0.18 -14.66 -11.17
C TYR A 18 1.55 -14.02 -11.17
N GLY A 19 1.66 -12.87 -11.83
CA GLY A 19 2.81 -11.97 -11.73
C GLY A 19 2.40 -10.69 -11.00
N VAL A 20 3.07 -10.37 -9.89
CA VAL A 20 2.85 -9.11 -9.16
C VAL A 20 4.06 -8.22 -9.33
N LEU A 21 3.87 -7.07 -9.99
CA LEU A 21 4.94 -6.18 -10.39
C LEU A 21 4.73 -4.79 -9.76
N GLU A 22 5.74 -4.29 -9.04
CA GLU A 22 5.74 -2.92 -8.57
C GLU A 22 6.22 -1.98 -9.68
N VAL A 23 5.41 -0.95 -9.97
CA VAL A 23 5.70 0.07 -10.96
C VAL A 23 5.90 1.41 -10.24
N GLY A 24 7.16 1.82 -10.13
CA GLY A 24 7.55 3.12 -9.60
C GLY A 24 7.77 4.15 -10.70
N MET A 25 7.77 5.43 -10.31
CA MET A 25 8.09 6.55 -11.19
C MET A 25 8.91 7.61 -10.46
N ASP A 26 9.76 8.30 -11.19
CA ASP A 26 10.43 9.52 -10.78
C ASP A 26 9.87 10.74 -11.53
N LYS A 27 9.36 10.55 -12.75
CA LYS A 27 8.75 11.57 -13.60
C LYS A 27 7.56 11.03 -14.40
N LYS A 28 6.77 11.96 -14.94
CA LYS A 28 5.65 11.67 -15.86
C LYS A 28 6.11 10.85 -17.06
N GLY A 29 5.29 9.90 -17.52
CA GLY A 29 5.52 9.03 -18.68
C GLY A 29 6.27 7.74 -18.35
N GLU A 30 6.87 7.60 -17.18
CA GLU A 30 7.56 6.36 -16.80
C GLU A 30 6.61 5.21 -16.53
N ILE A 31 5.47 5.50 -15.86
CA ILE A 31 4.43 4.49 -15.65
C ILE A 31 3.77 4.11 -16.97
N ASP A 32 3.53 5.08 -17.86
CA ASP A 32 3.03 4.80 -19.21
C ASP A 32 3.95 3.83 -19.96
N TYR A 33 5.26 4.13 -19.98
CA TYR A 33 6.26 3.27 -20.62
C TYR A 33 6.27 1.86 -20.04
N LEU A 34 6.35 1.73 -18.69
CA LEU A 34 6.44 0.44 -18.03
C LEU A 34 5.16 -0.37 -18.15
N SER A 35 4.02 0.28 -18.00
CA SER A 35 2.73 -0.42 -18.08
C SER A 35 2.37 -0.86 -19.50
N LYS A 36 2.88 -0.20 -20.54
CA LYS A 36 2.82 -0.67 -21.93
C LYS A 36 3.57 -1.99 -22.16
N ILE A 37 4.69 -2.16 -21.44
CA ILE A 37 5.46 -3.43 -21.48
C ILE A 37 4.71 -4.53 -20.72
N ILE A 38 4.19 -4.22 -19.52
CA ILE A 38 3.51 -5.19 -18.65
C ILE A 38 2.17 -5.60 -19.21
N LYS A 39 1.37 -4.65 -19.71
CA LYS A 39 -0.04 -4.82 -20.12
C LYS A 39 -0.83 -5.54 -19.03
N PRO A 40 -1.01 -4.91 -17.85
CA PRO A 40 -1.60 -5.59 -16.69
C PRO A 40 -3.05 -5.95 -16.92
N ASP A 41 -3.47 -7.11 -16.41
CA ASP A 41 -4.89 -7.50 -16.32
C ASP A 41 -5.58 -6.74 -15.18
N ILE A 42 -4.83 -6.49 -14.11
CA ILE A 42 -5.28 -5.78 -12.91
C ILE A 42 -4.23 -4.74 -12.53
N SER A 43 -4.65 -3.50 -12.43
CA SER A 43 -3.83 -2.39 -11.92
C SER A 43 -4.25 -2.02 -10.51
N VAL A 44 -3.31 -1.56 -9.68
CA VAL A 44 -3.59 -1.11 -8.31
C VAL A 44 -2.97 0.26 -8.08
N ILE A 45 -3.76 1.23 -7.62
CA ILE A 45 -3.28 2.51 -7.12
C ILE A 45 -3.62 2.60 -5.64
N THR A 46 -2.62 2.41 -4.78
CA THR A 46 -2.81 2.30 -3.33
C THR A 46 -3.12 3.64 -2.67
N ASN A 47 -2.36 4.68 -3.02
CA ASN A 47 -2.57 6.05 -2.56
C ASN A 47 -1.81 7.05 -3.43
N ILE A 48 -2.19 8.33 -3.28
CA ILE A 48 -1.49 9.46 -3.87
C ILE A 48 -0.88 10.30 -2.75
N ASN A 49 0.43 10.51 -2.84
CA ASN A 49 1.18 11.24 -1.84
C ASN A 49 2.38 11.97 -2.48
N TYR A 50 3.03 12.86 -1.73
CA TYR A 50 4.24 13.58 -2.12
C TYR A 50 5.49 12.67 -2.14
N ALA A 51 5.43 11.53 -2.82
CA ALA A 51 6.60 10.71 -3.13
C ALA A 51 7.19 11.20 -4.45
N HIS A 52 8.51 11.32 -4.54
CA HIS A 52 9.23 11.83 -5.73
C HIS A 52 8.78 13.23 -6.18
N ALA A 53 8.36 14.07 -5.21
CA ALA A 53 7.70 15.35 -5.47
C ALA A 53 8.58 16.37 -6.21
N LYS A 54 9.91 16.20 -6.20
CA LYS A 54 10.86 17.12 -6.84
C LYS A 54 10.60 17.35 -8.34
N ASN A 55 10.02 16.34 -9.02
CA ASN A 55 9.77 16.36 -10.46
C ASN A 55 8.34 16.73 -10.84
N PHE A 56 7.50 17.09 -9.84
CA PHE A 56 6.09 17.42 -10.05
C PHE A 56 5.74 18.79 -9.46
N LYS A 57 4.92 19.55 -10.16
CA LYS A 57 4.50 20.88 -9.69
C LYS A 57 3.55 20.80 -8.49
N ASN A 58 2.71 19.79 -8.46
CA ASN A 58 1.69 19.59 -7.44
C ASN A 58 1.27 18.12 -7.32
N ILE A 59 0.52 17.79 -6.31
CA ILE A 59 0.07 16.42 -6.03
C ILE A 59 -0.88 15.87 -7.12
N LYS A 60 -1.60 16.75 -7.84
CA LYS A 60 -2.48 16.34 -8.95
C LYS A 60 -1.67 15.82 -10.12
N ASP A 61 -0.50 16.38 -10.38
CA ASP A 61 0.40 15.88 -11.44
C ASP A 61 0.91 14.48 -11.09
N ILE A 62 1.18 14.21 -9.80
CA ILE A 62 1.52 12.86 -9.31
C ILE A 62 0.34 11.90 -9.52
N ALA A 63 -0.89 12.33 -9.21
CA ALA A 63 -2.09 11.53 -9.43
C ALA A 63 -2.29 11.20 -10.91
N LEU A 64 -2.09 12.16 -11.79
CA LEU A 64 -2.19 11.96 -13.24
C LEU A 64 -1.09 11.02 -13.75
N ALA A 65 0.15 11.17 -13.31
CA ALA A 65 1.23 10.27 -13.68
C ALA A 65 0.97 8.83 -13.21
N LYS A 66 0.49 8.64 -11.97
CA LYS A 66 0.11 7.30 -11.50
C LYS A 66 -1.08 6.72 -12.27
N SER A 67 -2.00 7.55 -12.76
CA SER A 67 -3.13 7.09 -13.56
C SER A 67 -2.76 6.58 -14.96
N GLU A 68 -1.53 6.81 -15.45
CA GLU A 68 -1.04 6.28 -16.71
C GLU A 68 -1.18 4.74 -16.79
N ILE A 69 -1.05 4.04 -15.64
CA ILE A 69 -1.24 2.59 -15.60
C ILE A 69 -2.66 2.16 -15.98
N ILE A 70 -3.67 2.98 -15.70
CA ILE A 70 -5.08 2.67 -16.00
C ILE A 70 -5.27 2.56 -17.51
N SER A 71 -4.69 3.50 -18.26
CA SER A 71 -4.83 3.55 -19.73
C SER A 71 -4.16 2.37 -20.45
N ASN A 72 -3.22 1.70 -19.78
CA ASN A 72 -2.48 0.56 -20.33
C ASN A 72 -2.92 -0.79 -19.70
N THR A 73 -3.93 -0.76 -18.82
CA THR A 73 -4.62 -1.97 -18.38
C THR A 73 -5.35 -2.60 -19.54
N LYS A 74 -5.33 -3.93 -19.66
CA LYS A 74 -5.99 -4.64 -20.76
C LYS A 74 -7.48 -4.31 -20.84
N PRO A 75 -8.09 -4.28 -22.03
CA PRO A 75 -9.53 -4.10 -22.18
C PRO A 75 -10.31 -5.08 -21.30
N ASN A 76 -11.37 -4.61 -20.67
CA ASN A 76 -12.18 -5.34 -19.68
C ASN A 76 -11.41 -5.75 -18.41
N GLY A 77 -10.17 -5.31 -18.24
CA GLY A 77 -9.40 -5.48 -17.01
C GLY A 77 -9.94 -4.65 -15.86
N PHE A 78 -9.22 -4.67 -14.75
CA PHE A 78 -9.64 -4.01 -13.52
C PHE A 78 -8.61 -2.99 -13.04
N VAL A 79 -9.10 -1.93 -12.42
CA VAL A 79 -8.28 -1.06 -11.57
C VAL A 79 -8.81 -1.07 -10.15
N ILE A 80 -7.90 -1.30 -9.20
CA ILE A 80 -8.17 -1.30 -7.77
C ILE A 80 -7.81 0.07 -7.22
N LEU A 81 -8.77 0.77 -6.62
CA LEU A 81 -8.62 2.15 -6.17
C LEU A 81 -8.96 2.33 -4.69
N ASN A 82 -8.16 3.13 -4.00
CA ASN A 82 -8.46 3.54 -2.63
C ASN A 82 -9.56 4.60 -2.63
N ALA A 83 -10.75 4.26 -2.12
CA ALA A 83 -11.90 5.16 -2.08
C ALA A 83 -11.76 6.28 -1.03
N ASP A 84 -10.80 6.18 -0.13
CA ASP A 84 -10.47 7.21 0.87
C ASP A 84 -9.43 8.22 0.35
N ASP A 85 -8.86 7.97 -0.83
CA ASP A 85 -7.91 8.87 -1.47
C ASP A 85 -8.62 10.08 -2.12
N ASN A 86 -8.04 11.26 -2.00
CA ASN A 86 -8.60 12.50 -2.55
C ASN A 86 -8.74 12.47 -4.09
N PHE A 87 -7.95 11.64 -4.78
CA PHE A 87 -7.97 11.49 -6.23
C PHE A 87 -8.79 10.28 -6.72
N PHE A 88 -9.50 9.60 -5.82
CA PHE A 88 -10.35 8.45 -6.18
C PHE A 88 -11.27 8.77 -7.37
N ARG A 89 -12.02 9.88 -7.30
CA ARG A 89 -12.95 10.30 -8.36
C ARG A 89 -12.26 10.59 -9.69
N LEU A 90 -11.05 11.14 -9.65
CA LEU A 90 -10.25 11.38 -10.85
C LEU A 90 -9.89 10.06 -11.52
N HIS A 91 -9.34 9.12 -10.76
CA HIS A 91 -8.94 7.81 -11.27
C HIS A 91 -10.14 6.99 -11.78
N GLN A 92 -11.26 7.03 -11.07
CA GLN A 92 -12.50 6.39 -11.48
C GLN A 92 -13.01 6.91 -12.83
N LYS A 93 -12.98 8.24 -13.04
CA LYS A 93 -13.34 8.85 -14.33
C LYS A 93 -12.40 8.41 -15.46
N ILE A 94 -11.10 8.31 -15.17
CA ILE A 94 -10.11 7.83 -16.15
C ILE A 94 -10.37 6.35 -16.48
N ALA A 95 -10.67 5.51 -15.49
CA ALA A 95 -11.02 4.11 -15.70
C ALA A 95 -12.27 3.96 -16.61
N THR A 96 -13.34 4.67 -16.29
CA THR A 96 -14.57 4.66 -17.09
C THR A 96 -14.31 5.08 -18.54
N LYS A 97 -13.51 6.14 -18.75
CA LYS A 97 -13.15 6.61 -20.11
C LYS A 97 -12.38 5.56 -20.93
N ASN A 98 -11.62 4.70 -20.26
CA ASN A 98 -10.81 3.64 -20.88
C ASN A 98 -11.51 2.27 -20.87
N ASN A 99 -12.79 2.18 -20.50
CA ASN A 99 -13.56 0.94 -20.36
C ASN A 99 -12.89 -0.08 -19.40
N ILE A 100 -12.32 0.41 -18.31
CA ILE A 100 -11.69 -0.40 -17.25
C ILE A 100 -12.63 -0.49 -16.06
N ASN A 101 -12.85 -1.70 -15.57
CA ASN A 101 -13.67 -1.96 -14.40
C ASN A 101 -12.98 -1.44 -13.14
N THR A 102 -13.73 -0.84 -12.22
CA THR A 102 -13.20 -0.34 -10.96
C THR A 102 -13.68 -1.19 -9.80
N ILE A 103 -12.77 -1.61 -8.94
CA ILE A 103 -13.06 -2.14 -7.60
C ILE A 103 -12.42 -1.21 -6.58
N SER A 104 -13.19 -0.77 -5.61
CA SER A 104 -12.76 0.18 -4.60
C SER A 104 -12.51 -0.49 -3.26
N PHE A 105 -11.53 0.01 -2.51
CA PHE A 105 -11.31 -0.38 -1.12
C PHE A 105 -11.19 0.85 -0.22
N GLY A 106 -11.51 0.71 1.06
CA GLY A 106 -11.44 1.83 1.99
C GLY A 106 -11.76 1.46 3.43
N ILE A 107 -11.43 2.38 4.33
CA ILE A 107 -11.74 2.31 5.77
C ILE A 107 -12.86 3.31 6.10
N LYS A 108 -12.77 4.52 5.57
CA LYS A 108 -13.68 5.64 5.87
C LYS A 108 -14.89 5.67 4.94
N ASN A 109 -14.69 5.32 3.67
CA ASN A 109 -15.75 5.36 2.68
C ASN A 109 -16.64 4.12 2.79
N HIS A 110 -17.85 4.32 3.32
CA HIS A 110 -18.82 3.23 3.54
C HIS A 110 -19.40 2.63 2.25
N LYS A 111 -19.14 3.24 1.08
CA LYS A 111 -19.58 2.76 -0.23
C LYS A 111 -18.52 1.95 -0.97
N SER A 112 -17.33 1.72 -0.35
CA SER A 112 -16.29 0.90 -0.96
C SER A 112 -16.73 -0.54 -1.15
N ASP A 113 -16.30 -1.17 -2.24
CA ASP A 113 -16.59 -2.58 -2.55
C ASP A 113 -15.96 -3.52 -1.51
N VAL A 114 -14.74 -3.21 -1.09
CA VAL A 114 -14.05 -3.91 0.00
C VAL A 114 -13.75 -2.91 1.10
N LYS A 115 -14.36 -3.11 2.27
CA LYS A 115 -14.24 -2.14 3.38
C LYS A 115 -14.02 -2.79 4.73
N LEU A 116 -13.30 -2.06 5.57
CA LEU A 116 -13.19 -2.39 6.98
C LEU A 116 -14.50 -2.04 7.69
N ILE A 117 -15.02 -2.99 8.47
CA ILE A 117 -16.19 -2.78 9.33
C ILE A 117 -15.75 -2.47 10.76
N SER A 118 -14.84 -3.26 11.31
CA SER A 118 -14.34 -3.07 12.67
C SER A 118 -12.98 -3.72 12.88
N ILE A 119 -12.28 -3.23 13.90
CA ILE A 119 -11.05 -3.81 14.43
C ILE A 119 -11.29 -4.12 15.90
N ILE A 120 -11.09 -5.35 16.28
CA ILE A 120 -11.27 -5.83 17.67
C ILE A 120 -9.95 -6.36 18.16
N LYS A 121 -9.46 -5.84 19.28
CA LYS A 121 -8.25 -6.38 19.92
C LYS A 121 -8.60 -7.70 20.62
N ILE A 122 -7.82 -8.73 20.35
CA ILE A 122 -7.93 -10.06 20.98
C ILE A 122 -6.53 -10.40 21.50
N ASP A 123 -6.36 -10.33 22.82
CA ASP A 123 -5.06 -10.48 23.49
C ASP A 123 -3.99 -9.56 22.87
N ASN A 124 -2.93 -10.15 22.32
CA ASN A 124 -1.84 -9.42 21.64
C ASN A 124 -2.04 -9.29 20.13
N ASN A 125 -3.22 -9.64 19.60
CA ASN A 125 -3.51 -9.63 18.16
C ASN A 125 -4.77 -8.83 17.88
N PHE A 126 -5.16 -8.75 16.60
CA PHE A 126 -6.37 -8.09 16.17
C PHE A 126 -7.21 -8.99 15.28
N LYS A 127 -8.52 -8.90 15.46
CA LYS A 127 -9.51 -9.40 14.52
C LYS A 127 -10.05 -8.23 13.71
N ILE A 128 -9.89 -8.28 12.40
CA ILE A 128 -10.49 -7.32 11.47
C ILE A 128 -11.72 -7.95 10.84
N ASN A 129 -12.82 -7.21 10.84
CA ASN A 129 -14.05 -7.59 10.15
C ASN A 129 -14.16 -6.77 8.86
N ILE A 130 -14.31 -7.43 7.75
CA ILE A 130 -14.31 -6.83 6.41
C ILE A 130 -15.61 -7.20 5.71
N LYS A 131 -16.23 -6.22 5.06
CA LYS A 131 -17.29 -6.44 4.09
C LYS A 131 -16.71 -6.35 2.68
N ALA A 132 -17.01 -7.31 1.83
CA ALA A 132 -16.65 -7.29 0.43
C ALA A 132 -17.86 -7.74 -0.39
N LYS A 133 -18.39 -6.84 -1.23
CA LYS A 133 -19.64 -7.04 -1.97
C LYS A 133 -20.76 -7.48 -1.00
N ASP A 134 -21.26 -8.71 -1.14
CA ASP A 134 -22.43 -9.21 -0.43
C ASP A 134 -22.11 -10.07 0.80
N PHE A 135 -20.84 -10.17 1.18
CA PHE A 135 -20.45 -11.00 2.32
C PHE A 135 -19.54 -10.28 3.33
N ASN A 136 -19.56 -10.79 4.55
CA ASN A 136 -18.67 -10.37 5.62
C ASN A 136 -17.68 -11.48 5.96
N LYS A 137 -16.42 -11.12 6.16
CA LYS A 137 -15.36 -12.04 6.55
C LYS A 137 -14.50 -11.44 7.64
N SER A 138 -14.05 -12.29 8.55
CA SER A 138 -13.12 -11.89 9.61
C SER A 138 -11.76 -12.50 9.37
N PHE A 139 -10.71 -11.71 9.61
CA PHE A 139 -9.34 -12.18 9.57
C PHE A 139 -8.61 -11.84 10.88
N LEU A 140 -7.67 -12.70 11.25
CA LEU A 140 -6.76 -12.45 12.36
C LEU A 140 -5.46 -11.87 11.79
N ILE A 141 -4.97 -10.82 12.43
CA ILE A 141 -3.69 -10.18 12.09
C ILE A 141 -2.85 -10.04 13.35
N SER A 142 -1.53 -10.11 13.20
CA SER A 142 -0.61 -9.84 14.30
C SER A 142 -0.62 -8.37 14.70
N ASN A 143 -0.21 -8.08 15.93
CA ASN A 143 -0.11 -6.72 16.43
C ASN A 143 0.82 -5.84 15.55
N ASN A 144 1.91 -6.41 15.05
CA ASN A 144 2.86 -5.70 14.20
C ASN A 144 2.31 -5.36 12.81
N PHE A 145 1.23 -6.01 12.39
CA PHE A 145 0.63 -5.83 11.07
C PHE A 145 -0.60 -4.90 11.05
N GLN A 146 -0.99 -4.36 12.21
CA GLN A 146 -2.17 -3.49 12.34
C GLN A 146 -2.13 -2.26 11.42
N ASN A 147 -0.95 -1.71 11.16
CA ASN A 147 -0.79 -0.51 10.32
C ASN A 147 -0.96 -0.79 8.82
N ASN A 148 -1.06 -2.07 8.43
CA ASN A 148 -1.15 -2.51 7.04
C ASN A 148 -2.58 -2.79 6.56
N ILE A 149 -3.61 -2.31 7.26
CA ILE A 149 -5.01 -2.63 6.92
C ILE A 149 -5.37 -2.18 5.50
N TYR A 150 -4.94 -1.00 5.04
CA TYR A 150 -5.16 -0.60 3.65
C TYR A 150 -4.54 -1.56 2.65
N ASN A 151 -3.36 -2.11 2.94
CA ASN A 151 -2.70 -3.09 2.08
C ASN A 151 -3.47 -4.41 2.05
N ILE A 152 -4.03 -4.85 3.20
CA ILE A 152 -4.90 -6.03 3.27
C ILE A 152 -6.16 -5.82 2.44
N LEU A 153 -6.81 -4.66 2.55
CA LEU A 153 -8.02 -4.34 1.78
C LEU A 153 -7.73 -4.30 0.29
N ALA A 154 -6.61 -3.71 -0.14
CA ALA A 154 -6.18 -3.69 -1.52
C ALA A 154 -5.92 -5.11 -2.05
N ALA A 155 -5.21 -5.95 -1.28
CA ALA A 155 -4.95 -7.34 -1.64
C ALA A 155 -6.26 -8.15 -1.77
N LEU A 156 -7.19 -8.01 -0.82
CA LEU A 156 -8.49 -8.66 -0.89
C LEU A 156 -9.33 -8.17 -2.09
N ALA A 157 -9.24 -6.89 -2.45
CA ALA A 157 -9.89 -6.35 -3.63
C ALA A 157 -9.34 -6.97 -4.93
N VAL A 158 -8.02 -7.15 -5.04
CA VAL A 158 -7.39 -7.89 -6.15
C VAL A 158 -7.84 -9.35 -6.16
N MET A 159 -7.75 -10.02 -5.02
CA MET A 159 -8.11 -11.45 -4.91
C MET A 159 -9.58 -11.72 -5.24
N SER A 160 -10.48 -10.78 -4.90
CA SER A 160 -11.92 -10.92 -5.15
C SER A 160 -12.32 -11.05 -6.63
N ILE A 161 -11.39 -10.79 -7.56
CA ILE A 161 -11.62 -10.93 -9.00
C ILE A 161 -11.60 -12.41 -9.41
N ASN A 162 -10.64 -13.16 -8.88
CA ASN A 162 -10.36 -14.52 -9.34
C ASN A 162 -10.51 -15.58 -8.23
N ILE A 163 -10.67 -15.17 -6.98
CA ILE A 163 -10.67 -16.06 -5.81
C ILE A 163 -11.93 -15.79 -4.98
N ASP A 164 -12.58 -16.87 -4.57
CA ASP A 164 -13.63 -16.76 -3.56
C ASP A 164 -13.01 -16.47 -2.18
N ILE A 165 -12.97 -15.19 -1.82
CA ILE A 165 -12.36 -14.76 -0.56
C ILE A 165 -13.12 -15.24 0.68
N THR A 166 -14.35 -15.77 0.53
CA THR A 166 -15.06 -16.41 1.66
C THR A 166 -14.39 -17.70 2.10
N LYS A 167 -13.66 -18.38 1.21
CA LYS A 167 -12.94 -19.64 1.48
C LYS A 167 -11.55 -19.42 2.04
N LEU A 168 -11.03 -18.20 2.07
CA LEU A 168 -9.72 -17.93 2.64
C LEU A 168 -9.67 -18.29 4.13
N ASP A 169 -8.57 -18.86 4.57
CA ASP A 169 -8.35 -19.09 5.99
C ASP A 169 -8.34 -17.76 6.76
N LYS A 170 -8.98 -17.74 7.95
CA LYS A 170 -9.03 -16.55 8.80
C LYS A 170 -7.65 -16.06 9.26
N LYS A 171 -6.65 -16.92 9.22
CA LYS A 171 -5.26 -16.64 9.63
C LYS A 171 -4.34 -16.34 8.43
N VAL A 172 -4.86 -16.22 7.20
CA VAL A 172 -4.03 -15.98 6.00
C VAL A 172 -3.08 -14.80 6.14
N PHE A 173 -3.45 -13.76 6.89
CA PHE A 173 -2.62 -12.58 7.16
C PHE A 173 -1.89 -12.63 8.51
N PHE A 174 -2.06 -13.70 9.30
CA PHE A 174 -1.58 -13.75 10.69
C PHE A 174 -0.06 -13.76 10.80
N ASN A 175 0.60 -14.48 9.90
CA ASN A 175 2.06 -14.63 9.87
C ASN A 175 2.76 -13.60 8.99
N PHE A 176 2.04 -12.63 8.47
CA PHE A 176 2.67 -11.55 7.70
C PHE A 176 3.48 -10.66 8.63
N THR A 177 4.70 -10.36 8.21
CA THR A 177 5.60 -9.42 8.86
C THR A 177 5.87 -8.25 7.91
N THR A 178 6.12 -7.09 8.47
CA THR A 178 6.58 -5.94 7.68
C THR A 178 7.98 -6.21 7.16
N PRO A 179 8.30 -5.88 5.90
CA PRO A 179 9.66 -5.92 5.41
C PRO A 179 10.58 -5.04 6.25
N GLN A 180 11.86 -5.40 6.28
CA GLN A 180 12.89 -4.64 7.00
C GLN A 180 12.89 -3.16 6.60
N GLY A 181 13.05 -2.28 7.59
CA GLY A 181 13.03 -0.83 7.38
C GLY A 181 11.65 -0.22 7.15
N ARG A 182 10.56 -0.97 7.36
CA ARG A 182 9.17 -0.51 7.19
C ARG A 182 8.33 -0.69 8.45
N GLY A 183 8.89 -0.33 9.60
CA GLY A 183 8.24 -0.44 10.90
C GLY A 183 8.45 -1.79 11.56
N ASP A 184 9.43 -2.56 11.14
CA ASP A 184 9.80 -3.80 11.80
C ASP A 184 10.38 -3.52 13.19
N LEU A 185 9.95 -4.35 14.15
CA LEU A 185 10.41 -4.27 15.53
C LEU A 185 11.50 -5.31 15.77
N SER A 186 12.70 -4.85 16.09
CA SER A 186 13.83 -5.69 16.46
C SER A 186 14.30 -5.41 17.87
N ARG A 187 14.95 -6.40 18.50
CA ARG A 187 15.60 -6.24 19.79
C ARG A 187 17.10 -6.33 19.59
N ILE A 188 17.78 -5.23 19.84
CA ILE A 188 19.23 -5.13 19.71
C ILE A 188 19.88 -4.94 21.08
N LYS A 189 21.14 -5.31 21.20
CA LYS A 189 21.92 -5.13 22.42
C LYS A 189 23.07 -4.18 22.15
N ILE A 190 23.08 -3.03 22.84
CA ILE A 190 24.16 -2.04 22.74
C ILE A 190 24.70 -1.81 24.17
N ASN A 191 26.02 -1.94 24.35
CA ASN A 191 26.69 -1.74 25.64
C ASN A 191 25.99 -2.46 26.81
N LYS A 192 25.68 -3.76 26.62
CA LYS A 192 24.97 -4.63 27.57
C LYS A 192 23.48 -4.22 27.85
N LYS A 193 22.95 -3.18 27.21
CA LYS A 193 21.56 -2.76 27.35
C LYS A 193 20.72 -3.29 26.19
N ASN A 194 19.53 -3.81 26.49
CA ASN A 194 18.56 -4.20 25.48
C ASN A 194 17.79 -2.97 25.02
N ILE A 195 17.72 -2.78 23.71
CA ILE A 195 17.00 -1.69 23.05
C ILE A 195 15.98 -2.31 22.09
N ASN A 196 14.76 -1.84 22.13
CA ASN A 196 13.76 -2.14 21.11
C ASN A 196 13.89 -1.09 20.02
N LEU A 197 14.22 -1.51 18.82
CA LEU A 197 14.36 -0.67 17.64
C LEU A 197 13.14 -0.86 16.74
N ILE A 198 12.48 0.24 16.37
CA ILE A 198 11.50 0.29 15.28
C ILE A 198 12.23 0.94 14.10
N ASP A 199 12.43 0.18 13.05
CA ASP A 199 13.16 0.64 11.86
C ASP A 199 12.18 1.09 10.77
N GLU A 200 12.25 2.37 10.39
CA GLU A 200 11.46 2.99 9.31
C GLU A 200 12.39 3.58 8.23
N SER A 201 13.62 3.05 8.11
CA SER A 201 14.69 3.68 7.32
C SER A 201 14.67 3.38 5.83
N TYR A 202 13.83 2.45 5.36
CA TYR A 202 13.84 2.02 3.95
C TYR A 202 13.51 3.17 2.98
N ASN A 203 12.49 3.96 3.28
CA ASN A 203 12.11 5.15 2.52
C ASN A 203 11.21 6.03 3.36
N SER A 204 11.25 7.35 3.12
CA SER A 204 10.44 8.29 3.87
C SER A 204 9.80 9.33 2.97
N ASN A 205 8.57 9.69 3.30
CA ASN A 205 7.85 10.83 2.77
C ASN A 205 7.05 11.49 3.91
N PRO A 206 6.53 12.72 3.75
CA PRO A 206 5.86 13.43 4.85
C PRO A 206 4.71 12.66 5.50
N LEU A 207 3.94 11.89 4.71
CA LEU A 207 2.82 11.12 5.25
C LEU A 207 3.28 9.87 6.00
N SER A 208 4.26 9.12 5.44
CA SER A 208 4.80 7.93 6.10
C SER A 208 5.49 8.30 7.41
N LEU A 209 6.29 9.38 7.42
CA LEU A 209 6.94 9.89 8.65
C LEU A 209 5.91 10.31 9.69
N LYS A 210 4.88 11.07 9.30
CA LYS A 210 3.78 11.44 10.22
C LYS A 210 3.11 10.20 10.80
N SER A 211 2.83 9.20 9.98
CA SER A 211 2.23 7.93 10.42
C SER A 211 3.14 7.18 11.39
N ALA A 212 4.45 7.09 11.09
CA ALA A 212 5.45 6.46 11.95
C ALA A 212 5.52 7.14 13.32
N ILE A 213 5.58 8.47 13.36
CA ILE A 213 5.60 9.25 14.61
C ILE A 213 4.33 9.02 15.42
N LEU A 214 3.15 9.08 14.80
CA LEU A 214 1.87 8.85 15.48
C LEU A 214 1.74 7.42 16.01
N ASN A 215 2.27 6.44 15.30
CA ASN A 215 2.30 5.05 15.76
C ASN A 215 3.29 4.86 16.91
N TYR A 216 4.47 5.48 16.82
CA TYR A 216 5.47 5.47 17.89
C TYR A 216 4.93 6.12 19.16
N ASP A 217 4.17 7.20 19.06
CA ASP A 217 3.55 7.86 20.21
C ASP A 217 2.60 6.93 20.98
N LYS A 218 1.85 6.07 20.26
CA LYS A 218 0.95 5.08 20.86
C LYS A 218 1.67 3.97 21.65
N VAL A 219 2.96 3.77 21.44
CA VAL A 219 3.74 2.78 22.18
C VAL A 219 3.85 3.25 23.62
N LYS A 220 2.99 2.70 24.49
CA LYS A 220 3.00 3.05 25.93
C LYS A 220 4.23 2.42 26.58
N SER A 221 5.04 3.24 27.24
CA SER A 221 6.14 2.79 28.08
C SER A 221 6.25 3.64 29.34
N LYS A 222 5.93 3.05 30.48
CA LYS A 222 6.22 3.66 31.79
C LYS A 222 7.65 3.42 32.26
N LYS A 223 8.36 2.45 31.64
CA LYS A 223 9.67 1.94 32.12
C LYS A 223 10.85 2.33 31.23
N PHE A 224 10.64 2.85 30.03
CA PHE A 224 11.70 3.10 29.06
C PHE A 224 11.64 4.53 28.53
N LYS A 225 12.82 5.14 28.34
CA LYS A 225 12.92 6.39 27.59
C LYS A 225 12.70 6.10 26.11
N LYS A 226 12.00 6.99 25.44
CA LYS A 226 11.78 6.96 23.99
C LYS A 226 12.75 7.91 23.31
N TYR A 227 13.35 7.45 22.23
CA TYR A 227 14.24 8.26 21.39
C TYR A 227 13.76 8.18 19.95
N LEU A 228 13.84 9.27 19.23
CA LEU A 228 13.51 9.37 17.83
C LEU A 228 14.76 9.83 17.08
N LEU A 229 15.21 9.04 16.11
CA LEU A 229 16.30 9.38 15.19
C LEU A 229 15.68 9.73 13.85
N LEU A 230 15.85 10.97 13.42
CA LEU A 230 15.35 11.46 12.14
C LEU A 230 16.54 11.81 11.24
N GLY A 231 16.52 11.29 10.02
CA GLY A 231 17.40 11.72 8.94
C GLY A 231 16.73 12.72 8.02
N ASP A 232 17.47 13.23 7.06
CA ASP A 232 16.97 14.13 6.04
C ASP A 232 16.00 13.38 5.10
N MET A 233 14.96 14.08 4.70
CA MET A 233 14.00 13.59 3.71
C MET A 233 14.37 14.13 2.34
N LEU A 234 14.90 13.24 1.49
CA LEU A 234 15.29 13.58 0.13
C LEU A 234 14.08 13.64 -0.81
N GLU A 235 14.29 14.14 -2.03
CA GLU A 235 13.33 14.15 -3.14
C GLU A 235 12.06 15.01 -2.94
N LEU A 236 12.03 15.88 -1.94
CA LEU A 236 10.91 16.83 -1.76
C LEU A 236 11.03 18.07 -2.69
N GLY A 237 12.23 18.39 -3.19
CA GLY A 237 12.46 19.56 -4.04
C GLY A 237 11.99 20.86 -3.37
N THR A 238 11.22 21.68 -4.07
CA THR A 238 10.66 22.94 -3.55
C THR A 238 9.64 22.73 -2.42
N HIS A 239 9.15 21.50 -2.21
CA HIS A 239 8.21 21.17 -1.14
C HIS A 239 8.91 20.90 0.21
N SER A 240 10.24 20.87 0.26
CA SER A 240 11.01 20.67 1.50
C SER A 240 10.85 21.78 2.54
N LYS A 241 10.39 22.97 2.10
CA LYS A 241 10.18 24.16 2.96
C LYS A 241 8.74 24.33 3.46
N LYS A 242 7.87 23.38 3.20
CA LYS A 242 6.48 23.34 3.69
C LYS A 242 6.31 22.31 4.80
#